data_c95b4654cf7bc9606f6201df926e4582
#
_entry.id   c95b4654cf7bc9606f6201df926e4582
#
_cell.length_a   1.000
_cell.length_b   1.000
_cell.length_c   1.000
_cell.angle_alpha   90.00
_cell.angle_beta   90.00
_cell.angle_gamma   90.00
#
_symmetry.space_group_name_H-M   'P 1'
#
loop_
_entity.id
_entity.type
_entity.pdbx_description
1 polymer ?
#
loop_
_entity_poly.entity_id
_entity_poly.type
_entity_poly.pdbx_seq_one_letter_code
_entity_poly.pdbx_strand_id
1 'polypeptide(L)'
;MEMREPFGKYIEANIKPGFLLIACGLPGTWKTETTEEVARIKGCQLLRTDLIRLEVLKNEDVFDARVAGDMNKRTAVYDEMFRQADEALKGVSCVILDATFVTQALRRRAAAIAAGHGVTFIVLQTDCPRAVSIRRILARTKEEYVSNALTEEAYLNNQKKFEAVDLDDLKAAHPGLDITHLVVDTSKDPPEDWYITGDTRA
;
A
#
# COMPACT_ATOMS: atom_id res chain seq x y z
N MET A 1 20.58 18.45 -2.71
CA MET A 1 19.53 18.87 -1.75
C MET A 1 18.53 17.74 -1.73
N GLU A 2 18.31 17.12 -0.60
CA GLU A 2 17.33 16.03 -0.51
C GLU A 2 15.94 16.57 -0.83
N MET A 3 15.17 15.81 -1.60
CA MET A 3 13.79 16.12 -1.91
C MET A 3 12.97 16.15 -0.60
N ARG A 4 12.18 17.21 -0.38
CA ARG A 4 11.28 17.31 0.77
C ARG A 4 10.10 18.22 0.43
N GLU A 5 9.05 17.63 -0.17
CA GLU A 5 7.85 18.36 -0.59
C GLU A 5 6.63 17.94 0.24
N PRO A 6 5.75 18.88 0.67
CA PRO A 6 4.55 18.54 1.42
C PRO A 6 3.68 17.53 0.68
N PHE A 7 3.33 16.41 1.35
CA PHE A 7 2.68 15.26 0.74
C PHE A 7 1.42 15.63 -0.07
N GLY A 8 0.45 16.27 0.55
CA GLY A 8 -0.82 16.59 -0.10
C GLY A 8 -0.65 17.48 -1.33
N LYS A 9 0.21 18.51 -1.25
CA LYS A 9 0.52 19.39 -2.39
C LYS A 9 1.22 18.64 -3.52
N TYR A 10 2.15 17.75 -3.17
CA TYR A 10 2.85 16.95 -4.16
C TYR A 10 1.88 16.03 -4.91
N ILE A 11 1.01 15.31 -4.18
CA ILE A 11 0.01 14.42 -4.79
C ILE A 11 -0.93 15.21 -5.70
N GLU A 12 -1.43 16.36 -5.24
CA GLU A 12 -2.31 17.22 -6.04
C GLU A 12 -1.68 17.66 -7.36
N ALA A 13 -0.45 18.15 -7.31
CA ALA A 13 0.25 18.76 -8.47
C ALA A 13 0.85 17.73 -9.43
N ASN A 14 1.41 16.61 -8.92
CA ASN A 14 2.29 15.73 -9.71
C ASN A 14 1.65 14.41 -10.12
N ILE A 15 0.58 13.95 -9.44
CA ILE A 15 -0.09 12.70 -9.82
C ILE A 15 -1.26 13.02 -10.74
N LYS A 16 -1.18 12.55 -11.98
CA LYS A 16 -2.25 12.71 -12.99
C LYS A 16 -3.27 11.58 -12.87
N PRO A 17 -4.54 11.78 -13.28
CA PRO A 17 -5.51 10.70 -13.40
C PRO A 17 -5.02 9.60 -14.35
N GLY A 18 -5.54 8.39 -14.21
CA GLY A 18 -5.13 7.23 -15.00
C GLY A 18 -4.00 6.45 -14.32
N PHE A 19 -4.25 5.98 -13.07
CA PHE A 19 -3.24 5.22 -12.33
C PHE A 19 -3.83 4.08 -11.47
N LEU A 20 -2.98 3.08 -11.22
CA LEU A 20 -3.12 2.11 -10.14
C LEU A 20 -2.02 2.39 -9.11
N LEU A 21 -2.41 2.73 -7.89
CA LEU A 21 -1.47 2.97 -6.79
C LEU A 21 -1.52 1.82 -5.78
N ILE A 22 -0.36 1.33 -5.38
CA ILE A 22 -0.22 0.43 -4.24
C ILE A 22 0.45 1.14 -3.06
N ALA A 23 -0.06 0.94 -1.85
CA ALA A 23 0.69 1.28 -0.64
C ALA A 23 1.75 0.21 -0.37
N CYS A 24 2.94 0.63 0.05
CA CYS A 24 4.05 -0.27 0.39
C CYS A 24 4.69 0.21 1.68
N GLY A 25 5.04 -0.70 2.58
CA GLY A 25 5.69 -0.31 3.84
C GLY A 25 5.34 -1.21 5.01
N LEU A 26 6.05 -1.03 6.12
CA LEU A 26 5.90 -1.83 7.32
C LEU A 26 4.62 -1.47 8.10
N PRO A 27 4.14 -2.31 9.02
CA PRO A 27 3.06 -1.94 9.93
C PRO A 27 3.40 -0.68 10.75
N GLY A 28 2.39 0.15 11.05
CA GLY A 28 2.57 1.36 11.85
C GLY A 28 3.17 2.57 11.11
N THR A 29 3.29 2.51 9.78
CA THR A 29 3.84 3.59 8.95
C THR A 29 2.77 4.44 8.26
N TRP A 30 1.53 4.47 8.76
CA TRP A 30 0.44 5.29 8.22
C TRP A 30 0.10 5.01 6.73
N LYS A 31 0.19 3.74 6.27
CA LYS A 31 -0.19 3.37 4.90
C LYS A 31 -1.65 3.69 4.59
N THR A 32 -2.55 3.24 5.43
CA THR A 32 -4.00 3.44 5.26
C THR A 32 -4.33 4.91 5.20
N GLU A 33 -3.78 5.67 6.12
CA GLU A 33 -4.01 7.12 6.21
C GLU A 33 -3.44 7.85 4.99
N THR A 34 -2.27 7.44 4.47
CA THR A 34 -1.72 8.02 3.23
C THR A 34 -2.56 7.66 2.01
N THR A 35 -3.06 6.43 1.92
CA THR A 35 -3.93 6.02 0.80
C THR A 35 -5.30 6.68 0.85
N GLU A 36 -5.88 6.87 2.03
CA GLU A 36 -7.12 7.62 2.23
C GLU A 36 -6.96 9.07 1.81
N GLU A 37 -5.83 9.70 2.16
CA GLU A 37 -5.55 11.08 1.74
C GLU A 37 -5.37 11.20 0.22
N VAL A 38 -4.67 10.27 -0.43
CA VAL A 38 -4.59 10.23 -1.91
C VAL A 38 -5.98 10.02 -2.52
N ALA A 39 -6.77 9.11 -1.97
CA ALA A 39 -8.12 8.83 -2.45
C ALA A 39 -9.02 10.08 -2.35
N ARG A 40 -8.91 10.83 -1.24
CA ARG A 40 -9.64 12.08 -1.02
C ARG A 40 -9.23 13.17 -2.02
N ILE A 41 -7.93 13.35 -2.26
CA ILE A 41 -7.40 14.38 -3.17
C ILE A 41 -7.76 14.07 -4.64
N LYS A 42 -7.68 12.79 -5.05
CA LYS A 42 -7.83 12.38 -6.46
C LYS A 42 -9.21 11.81 -6.79
N GLY A 43 -10.06 11.55 -5.82
CA GLY A 43 -11.38 10.93 -6.04
C GLY A 43 -11.28 9.48 -6.51
N CYS A 44 -10.27 8.71 -6.00
CA CYS A 44 -10.01 7.34 -6.40
C CYS A 44 -10.82 6.32 -5.60
N GLN A 45 -11.09 5.17 -6.23
CA GLN A 45 -11.58 4.00 -5.51
C GLN A 45 -10.45 3.39 -4.66
N LEU A 46 -10.72 3.19 -3.37
CA LEU A 46 -9.80 2.60 -2.41
C LEU A 46 -10.23 1.18 -2.06
N LEU A 47 -9.35 0.20 -2.31
CA LEU A 47 -9.52 -1.20 -1.94
C LEU A 47 -8.55 -1.54 -0.80
N ARG A 48 -9.08 -2.08 0.30
CA ARG A 48 -8.31 -2.37 1.52
C ARG A 48 -8.33 -3.86 1.82
N THR A 49 -7.14 -4.47 1.93
CA THR A 49 -7.04 -5.90 2.27
C THR A 49 -7.69 -6.24 3.61
N ASP A 50 -7.68 -5.32 4.56
CA ASP A 50 -8.28 -5.57 5.88
C ASP A 50 -9.81 -5.72 5.76
N LEU A 51 -10.49 -4.94 4.91
CA LEU A 51 -11.93 -5.07 4.65
C LEU A 51 -12.24 -6.30 3.79
N ILE A 52 -11.48 -6.50 2.71
CA ILE A 52 -11.64 -7.67 1.82
C ILE A 52 -11.46 -8.98 2.61
N ARG A 53 -10.54 -9.00 3.60
CA ARG A 53 -10.35 -10.15 4.48
C ARG A 53 -11.61 -10.51 5.26
N LEU A 54 -12.36 -9.53 5.76
CA LEU A 54 -13.62 -9.78 6.46
C LEU A 54 -14.66 -10.42 5.55
N GLU A 55 -14.67 -10.08 4.27
CA GLU A 55 -15.58 -10.65 3.27
C GLU A 55 -15.16 -12.06 2.85
N VAL A 56 -13.87 -12.25 2.52
CA VAL A 56 -13.31 -13.54 2.05
C VAL A 56 -13.30 -14.58 3.19
N LEU A 57 -12.99 -14.16 4.42
CA LEU A 57 -12.87 -15.03 5.59
C LEU A 57 -14.03 -14.86 6.59
N LYS A 58 -15.22 -14.53 6.09
CA LYS A 58 -16.41 -14.18 6.92
C LYS A 58 -16.81 -15.20 7.97
N ASN A 59 -16.35 -16.44 7.85
CA ASN A 59 -16.66 -17.53 8.80
C ASN A 59 -15.50 -17.83 9.77
N GLU A 60 -14.46 -16.99 9.79
CA GLU A 60 -13.26 -17.22 10.58
C GLU A 60 -12.94 -16.01 11.47
N ASP A 61 -12.29 -16.26 12.60
CA ASP A 61 -11.73 -15.17 13.40
C ASP A 61 -10.46 -14.63 12.73
N VAL A 62 -10.59 -13.50 12.04
CA VAL A 62 -9.48 -12.87 11.32
C VAL A 62 -8.37 -12.36 12.23
N PHE A 63 -8.60 -12.26 13.55
CA PHE A 63 -7.60 -11.89 14.56
C PHE A 63 -6.89 -13.11 15.18
N ASP A 64 -7.36 -14.35 14.91
CA ASP A 64 -6.62 -15.56 15.31
C ASP A 64 -5.29 -15.60 14.57
N ALA A 65 -4.18 -15.73 15.30
CA ALA A 65 -2.83 -15.74 14.74
C ALA A 65 -2.62 -16.85 13.68
N ARG A 66 -3.32 -17.99 13.80
CA ARG A 66 -3.28 -19.09 12.84
C ARG A 66 -3.96 -18.70 11.53
N VAL A 67 -5.10 -18.03 11.60
CA VAL A 67 -5.81 -17.49 10.42
C VAL A 67 -5.01 -16.39 9.76
N ALA A 68 -4.49 -15.44 10.55
CA ALA A 68 -3.68 -14.33 10.07
C ALA A 68 -2.34 -14.78 9.46
N GLY A 69 -1.78 -15.90 9.96
CA GLY A 69 -0.52 -16.48 9.48
C GLY A 69 -0.66 -17.43 8.29
N ASP A 70 -1.87 -17.87 7.97
CA ASP A 70 -2.11 -18.83 6.88
C ASP A 70 -1.85 -18.18 5.51
N MET A 71 -0.87 -18.73 4.79
CA MET A 71 -0.45 -18.20 3.49
C MET A 71 -1.52 -18.39 2.41
N ASN A 72 -2.30 -19.47 2.44
CA ASN A 72 -3.36 -19.71 1.46
C ASN A 72 -4.48 -18.67 1.63
N LYS A 73 -4.87 -18.39 2.89
CA LYS A 73 -5.86 -17.36 3.21
C LYS A 73 -5.39 -15.96 2.81
N ARG A 74 -4.13 -15.65 3.09
CA ARG A 74 -3.53 -14.37 2.63
C ARG A 74 -3.53 -14.26 1.11
N THR A 75 -3.19 -15.33 0.41
CA THR A 75 -3.23 -15.37 -1.06
C THR A 75 -4.65 -15.13 -1.56
N ALA A 76 -5.65 -15.80 -1.01
CA ALA A 76 -7.05 -15.61 -1.40
C ALA A 76 -7.53 -14.16 -1.22
N VAL A 77 -7.11 -13.47 -0.16
CA VAL A 77 -7.44 -12.05 0.07
C VAL A 77 -6.77 -11.16 -1.00
N TYR A 78 -5.50 -11.41 -1.35
CA TYR A 78 -4.83 -10.67 -2.42
C TYR A 78 -5.44 -10.97 -3.79
N ASP A 79 -5.81 -12.23 -4.06
CA ASP A 79 -6.45 -12.62 -5.31
C ASP A 79 -7.77 -11.87 -5.50
N GLU A 80 -8.58 -11.78 -4.46
CA GLU A 80 -9.83 -11.02 -4.49
C GLU A 80 -9.58 -9.51 -4.65
N MET A 81 -8.59 -8.92 -3.95
CA MET A 81 -8.21 -7.53 -4.14
C MET A 81 -7.81 -7.24 -5.59
N PHE A 82 -6.99 -8.08 -6.20
CA PHE A 82 -6.55 -7.92 -7.58
C PHE A 82 -7.70 -8.08 -8.57
N ARG A 83 -8.62 -9.03 -8.33
CA ARG A 83 -9.85 -9.18 -9.13
C ARG A 83 -10.72 -7.92 -9.07
N GLN A 84 -10.92 -7.36 -7.87
CA GLN A 84 -11.68 -6.12 -7.69
C GLN A 84 -10.98 -4.92 -8.35
N ALA A 85 -9.65 -4.84 -8.29
CA ALA A 85 -8.88 -3.78 -8.94
C ALA A 85 -9.01 -3.82 -10.46
N ASP A 86 -8.89 -5.02 -11.06
CA ASP A 86 -9.06 -5.24 -12.50
C ASP A 86 -10.47 -4.84 -12.97
N GLU A 87 -11.50 -5.19 -12.21
CA GLU A 87 -12.88 -4.82 -12.54
C GLU A 87 -13.13 -3.32 -12.38
N ALA A 88 -12.62 -2.71 -11.29
CA ALA A 88 -12.81 -1.29 -11.02
C ALA A 88 -12.18 -0.40 -12.10
N LEU A 89 -10.97 -0.72 -12.59
CA LEU A 89 -10.27 0.04 -13.62
C LEU A 89 -11.00 0.08 -14.98
N LYS A 90 -12.00 -0.73 -15.18
CA LYS A 90 -12.87 -0.65 -16.38
C LYS A 90 -13.82 0.55 -16.33
N GLY A 91 -14.12 1.06 -15.13
CA GLY A 91 -15.12 2.11 -14.93
C GLY A 91 -14.62 3.38 -14.27
N VAL A 92 -13.41 3.37 -13.66
CA VAL A 92 -12.85 4.53 -12.97
C VAL A 92 -11.44 4.86 -13.44
N SER A 93 -11.04 6.12 -13.28
CA SER A 93 -9.73 6.60 -13.74
C SER A 93 -8.57 6.24 -12.81
N CYS A 94 -8.86 5.88 -11.55
CA CYS A 94 -7.82 5.52 -10.60
C CYS A 94 -8.33 4.58 -9.50
N VAL A 95 -7.44 3.64 -9.14
CA VAL A 95 -7.66 2.66 -8.06
C VAL A 95 -6.45 2.66 -7.13
N ILE A 96 -6.70 2.55 -5.84
CA ILE A 96 -5.68 2.48 -4.80
C ILE A 96 -5.83 1.15 -4.06
N LEU A 97 -4.71 0.43 -3.88
CA LEU A 97 -4.66 -0.84 -3.14
C LEU A 97 -3.93 -0.63 -1.82
N ASP A 98 -4.67 -0.62 -0.72
CA ASP A 98 -4.10 -0.52 0.63
C ASP A 98 -3.79 -1.91 1.19
N ALA A 99 -2.51 -2.24 1.16
CA ALA A 99 -1.93 -3.44 1.76
C ALA A 99 -0.45 -3.22 2.08
N THR A 100 0.23 -4.23 2.64
CA THR A 100 1.66 -4.10 2.96
C THR A 100 2.57 -4.22 1.74
N PHE A 101 2.18 -4.96 0.71
CA PHE A 101 2.97 -5.23 -0.49
C PHE A 101 4.46 -5.50 -0.21
N VAL A 102 4.72 -6.36 0.78
CA VAL A 102 6.06 -6.63 1.32
C VAL A 102 6.98 -7.33 0.33
N THR A 103 6.45 -8.06 -0.67
CA THR A 103 7.24 -8.81 -1.64
C THR A 103 7.15 -8.21 -3.04
N GLN A 104 8.23 -8.36 -3.81
CA GLN A 104 8.29 -7.93 -5.21
C GLN A 104 7.28 -8.71 -6.08
N ALA A 105 7.01 -9.97 -5.76
CA ALA A 105 6.01 -10.77 -6.45
C ALA A 105 4.59 -10.16 -6.38
N LEU A 106 4.19 -9.63 -5.24
CA LEU A 106 2.89 -8.94 -5.10
C LEU A 106 2.85 -7.64 -5.91
N ARG A 107 3.97 -6.89 -5.92
CA ARG A 107 4.09 -5.65 -6.71
C ARG A 107 4.03 -5.92 -8.21
N ARG A 108 4.67 -7.01 -8.69
CA ARG A 108 4.57 -7.47 -10.10
C ARG A 108 3.12 -7.78 -10.48
N ARG A 109 2.36 -8.44 -9.61
CA ARG A 109 0.95 -8.73 -9.88
C ARG A 109 0.12 -7.46 -10.05
N ALA A 110 0.31 -6.48 -9.19
CA ALA A 110 -0.36 -5.18 -9.32
C ALA A 110 0.10 -4.43 -10.57
N ALA A 111 1.39 -4.44 -10.89
CA ALA A 111 1.93 -3.82 -12.10
C ALA A 111 1.35 -4.45 -13.39
N ALA A 112 1.14 -5.78 -13.40
CA ALA A 112 0.50 -6.46 -14.53
C ALA A 112 -0.93 -5.95 -14.78
N ILE A 113 -1.70 -5.66 -13.73
CA ILE A 113 -3.04 -5.07 -13.87
C ILE A 113 -2.93 -3.66 -14.45
N ALA A 114 -2.05 -2.81 -13.93
CA ALA A 114 -1.84 -1.46 -14.46
C ALA A 114 -1.45 -1.50 -15.95
N ALA A 115 -0.54 -2.40 -16.33
CA ALA A 115 -0.12 -2.59 -17.71
C ALA A 115 -1.28 -3.06 -18.61
N GLY A 116 -2.13 -3.98 -18.13
CA GLY A 116 -3.30 -4.47 -18.85
C GLY A 116 -4.35 -3.39 -19.15
N HIS A 117 -4.44 -2.38 -18.28
CA HIS A 117 -5.33 -1.22 -18.46
C HIS A 117 -4.66 0.01 -19.07
N GLY A 118 -3.34 -0.01 -19.32
CA GLY A 118 -2.60 1.13 -19.89
C GLY A 118 -2.58 2.34 -18.96
N VAL A 119 -2.59 2.13 -17.64
CA VAL A 119 -2.54 3.20 -16.63
C VAL A 119 -1.17 3.23 -15.94
N THR A 120 -0.77 4.38 -15.42
CA THR A 120 0.48 4.52 -14.64
C THR A 120 0.44 3.64 -13.39
N PHE A 121 1.54 2.95 -13.09
CA PHE A 121 1.70 2.19 -11.85
C PHE A 121 2.47 3.02 -10.82
N ILE A 122 1.89 3.22 -9.64
CA ILE A 122 2.51 4.01 -8.57
C ILE A 122 2.73 3.13 -7.35
N VAL A 123 3.97 3.05 -6.89
CA VAL A 123 4.33 2.47 -5.60
C VAL A 123 4.51 3.60 -4.60
N LEU A 124 3.58 3.76 -3.66
CA LEU A 124 3.67 4.72 -2.56
C LEU A 124 4.25 4.01 -1.34
N GLN A 125 5.55 4.19 -1.11
CA GLN A 125 6.24 3.61 0.04
C GLN A 125 6.21 4.58 1.22
N THR A 126 5.59 4.14 2.32
CA THR A 126 5.64 4.88 3.58
C THR A 126 6.90 4.53 4.36
N ASP A 127 7.63 5.53 4.79
CA ASP A 127 8.82 5.40 5.64
C ASP A 127 8.60 6.07 7.00
N CYS A 128 9.08 5.42 8.05
CA CYS A 128 8.91 5.87 9.42
C CYS A 128 9.96 5.21 10.32
N PRO A 129 10.56 5.94 11.28
CA PRO A 129 11.48 5.35 12.24
C PRO A 129 10.82 4.18 13.01
N ARG A 130 11.56 3.07 13.17
CA ARG A 130 11.07 1.85 13.83
C ARG A 130 10.40 2.13 15.17
N ALA A 131 11.01 2.97 16.01
CA ALA A 131 10.47 3.28 17.33
C ALA A 131 9.09 3.95 17.26
N VAL A 132 8.85 4.81 16.25
CA VAL A 132 7.56 5.47 16.02
C VAL A 132 6.53 4.44 15.53
N SER A 133 6.90 3.59 14.58
CA SER A 133 6.04 2.52 14.08
C SER A 133 5.59 1.56 15.19
N ILE A 134 6.52 1.10 16.03
CA ILE A 134 6.22 0.19 17.15
C ILE A 134 5.31 0.88 18.17
N ARG A 135 5.59 2.14 18.55
CA ARG A 135 4.72 2.91 19.45
C ARG A 135 3.27 2.96 18.92
N ARG A 136 3.09 3.25 17.62
CA ARG A 136 1.76 3.29 16.98
C ARG A 136 1.07 1.92 16.98
N ILE A 137 1.81 0.85 16.71
CA ILE A 137 1.27 -0.51 16.74
C ILE A 137 0.76 -0.87 18.13
N LEU A 138 1.54 -0.59 19.17
CA LEU A 138 1.18 -0.91 20.56
C LEU A 138 0.04 -0.03 21.10
N ALA A 139 -0.21 1.13 20.51
CA ALA A 139 -1.34 1.99 20.85
C ALA A 139 -2.67 1.56 20.21
N ARG A 140 -2.66 0.60 19.26
CA ARG A 140 -3.87 0.13 18.57
C ARG A 140 -4.71 -0.78 19.45
N THR A 141 -6.02 -0.62 19.40
CA THR A 141 -6.98 -1.55 19.98
C THR A 141 -7.67 -2.36 18.86
N LYS A 142 -8.20 -3.54 19.18
CA LYS A 142 -8.94 -4.38 18.21
C LYS A 142 -10.25 -3.74 17.76
N GLU A 143 -10.81 -2.86 18.59
CA GLU A 143 -12.07 -2.17 18.29
C GLU A 143 -11.88 -1.02 17.32
N GLU A 144 -10.70 -0.39 17.33
CA GLU A 144 -10.40 0.76 16.49
C GLU A 144 -9.73 0.40 15.16
N TYR A 145 -9.07 -0.77 15.10
CA TYR A 145 -8.29 -1.17 13.94
C TYR A 145 -8.61 -2.59 13.49
N VAL A 146 -8.94 -2.73 12.23
CA VAL A 146 -9.15 -4.04 11.56
C VAL A 146 -7.81 -4.75 11.25
N SER A 147 -6.68 -4.07 11.50
CA SER A 147 -5.33 -4.58 11.21
C SER A 147 -4.91 -5.69 12.17
N ASN A 148 -4.29 -6.75 11.64
CA ASN A 148 -3.72 -7.85 12.43
C ASN A 148 -2.35 -7.53 13.04
N ALA A 149 -1.73 -6.38 12.73
CA ALA A 149 -0.43 -5.99 13.25
C ALA A 149 -0.60 -5.22 14.56
N LEU A 150 -0.77 -5.94 15.67
CA LEU A 150 -1.00 -5.39 17.02
C LEU A 150 0.21 -5.60 17.96
N THR A 151 1.31 -6.18 17.47
CA THR A 151 2.48 -6.52 18.31
C THR A 151 3.78 -6.11 17.62
N GLU A 152 4.84 -5.91 18.41
CA GLU A 152 6.19 -5.70 17.88
C GLU A 152 6.67 -6.90 17.06
N GLU A 153 6.30 -8.13 17.46
CA GLU A 153 6.64 -9.34 16.70
C GLU A 153 6.04 -9.30 15.28
N ALA A 154 4.81 -8.83 15.11
CA ALA A 154 4.20 -8.65 13.81
C ALA A 154 4.98 -7.66 12.94
N TYR A 155 5.50 -6.57 13.53
CA TYR A 155 6.39 -5.64 12.84
C TYR A 155 7.68 -6.33 12.37
N LEU A 156 8.38 -7.03 13.28
CA LEU A 156 9.65 -7.71 12.99
C LEU A 156 9.49 -8.80 11.91
N ASN A 157 8.39 -9.54 11.95
CA ASN A 157 8.09 -10.58 10.95
C ASN A 157 7.83 -9.98 9.57
N ASN A 158 7.19 -8.81 9.48
CA ASN A 158 7.04 -8.10 8.21
C ASN A 158 8.37 -7.51 7.73
N GLN A 159 9.18 -6.95 8.65
CA GLN A 159 10.50 -6.40 8.32
C GLN A 159 11.43 -7.46 7.71
N LYS A 160 11.44 -8.68 8.25
CA LYS A 160 12.23 -9.80 7.71
C LYS A 160 11.81 -10.22 6.29
N LYS A 161 10.54 -10.02 5.93
CA LYS A 161 9.97 -10.39 4.64
C LYS A 161 9.97 -9.24 3.64
N PHE A 162 10.27 -8.03 4.09
CA PHE A 162 10.19 -6.84 3.25
C PHE A 162 11.34 -6.83 2.25
N GLU A 163 10.99 -6.95 0.98
CA GLU A 163 11.90 -6.81 -0.15
C GLU A 163 11.95 -5.35 -0.59
N ALA A 164 13.13 -4.84 -0.93
CA ALA A 164 13.26 -3.52 -1.53
C ALA A 164 12.40 -3.41 -2.80
N VAL A 165 11.91 -2.22 -3.09
CA VAL A 165 11.20 -1.96 -4.35
C VAL A 165 12.23 -1.98 -5.47
N ASP A 166 12.05 -2.88 -6.43
CA ASP A 166 12.91 -3.04 -7.59
C ASP A 166 12.15 -2.56 -8.85
N LEU A 167 12.46 -1.34 -9.30
CA LEU A 167 11.82 -0.75 -10.48
C LEU A 167 12.32 -1.37 -11.78
N ASP A 168 13.60 -1.76 -11.84
CA ASP A 168 14.18 -2.37 -13.03
C ASP A 168 13.49 -3.70 -13.33
N ASP A 169 13.20 -4.48 -12.29
CA ASP A 169 12.45 -5.71 -12.37
C ASP A 169 11.01 -5.51 -12.88
N LEU A 170 10.31 -4.49 -12.38
CA LEU A 170 8.96 -4.16 -12.83
C LEU A 170 8.97 -3.67 -14.28
N LYS A 171 9.95 -2.84 -14.64
CA LYS A 171 10.11 -2.32 -15.99
C LYS A 171 10.49 -3.42 -16.98
N ALA A 172 11.36 -4.34 -16.59
CA ALA A 172 11.71 -5.50 -17.42
C ALA A 172 10.50 -6.40 -17.71
N ALA A 173 9.61 -6.59 -16.72
CA ALA A 173 8.38 -7.36 -16.90
C ALA A 173 7.34 -6.63 -17.78
N HIS A 174 7.30 -5.29 -17.75
CA HIS A 174 6.33 -4.46 -18.47
C HIS A 174 7.02 -3.23 -19.08
N PRO A 175 7.77 -3.37 -20.20
CA PRO A 175 8.60 -2.28 -20.77
C PRO A 175 7.82 -1.02 -21.15
N GLY A 176 6.54 -1.15 -21.51
CA GLY A 176 5.67 -0.01 -21.87
C GLY A 176 4.96 0.65 -20.69
N LEU A 177 5.10 0.13 -19.47
CA LEU A 177 4.43 0.67 -18.30
C LEU A 177 5.18 1.87 -17.73
N ASP A 178 4.48 2.98 -17.52
CA ASP A 178 5.00 4.10 -16.73
C ASP A 178 4.94 3.75 -15.25
N ILE A 179 6.07 3.76 -14.56
CA ILE A 179 6.19 3.37 -13.17
C ILE A 179 6.75 4.54 -12.36
N THR A 180 6.10 4.84 -11.23
CA THR A 180 6.57 5.85 -10.28
C THR A 180 6.69 5.23 -8.89
N HIS A 181 7.84 5.41 -8.24
CA HIS A 181 8.06 5.04 -6.86
C HIS A 181 8.22 6.31 -6.02
N LEU A 182 7.26 6.55 -5.15
CA LEU A 182 7.25 7.66 -4.20
C LEU A 182 7.61 7.13 -2.81
N VAL A 183 8.48 7.84 -2.13
CA VAL A 183 8.77 7.60 -0.70
C VAL A 183 8.20 8.76 0.10
N VAL A 184 7.39 8.46 1.10
CA VAL A 184 6.79 9.44 2.00
C VAL A 184 7.27 9.25 3.43
N ASP A 185 7.87 10.29 4.01
CA ASP A 185 8.18 10.37 5.43
C ASP A 185 6.90 10.61 6.23
N THR A 186 6.50 9.60 6.99
CA THR A 186 5.33 9.61 7.88
C THR A 186 5.73 9.57 9.36
N SER A 187 6.90 10.08 9.70
CA SER A 187 7.42 10.09 11.08
C SER A 187 6.56 10.92 12.04
N LYS A 188 5.81 11.88 11.52
CA LYS A 188 4.82 12.68 12.26
C LYS A 188 3.43 12.09 12.12
N ASP A 189 2.54 12.37 13.09
CA ASP A 189 1.18 11.82 13.08
C ASP A 189 0.22 12.61 12.16
N PRO A 190 0.20 13.96 12.15
CA PRO A 190 -0.72 14.69 11.29
C PRO A 190 -0.29 14.69 9.81
N PRO A 191 -1.23 14.49 8.87
CA PRO A 191 -0.96 14.42 7.43
C PRO A 191 -0.28 15.66 6.84
N GLU A 192 -0.51 16.83 7.40
CA GLU A 192 0.13 18.09 6.99
C GLU A 192 1.64 18.12 7.23
N ASP A 193 2.14 17.24 8.11
CA ASP A 193 3.56 17.09 8.43
C ASP A 193 4.23 15.94 7.67
N TRP A 194 3.55 15.33 6.70
CA TRP A 194 4.14 14.33 5.82
C TRP A 194 4.79 14.96 4.60
N TYR A 195 5.90 14.36 4.17
CA TYR A 195 6.70 14.88 3.05
C TYR A 195 7.08 13.76 2.09
N ILE A 196 6.98 14.03 0.79
CA ILE A 196 7.62 13.20 -0.22
C ILE A 196 9.13 13.45 -0.13
N THR A 197 9.87 12.38 0.08
CA THR A 197 11.33 12.38 0.22
C THR A 197 12.04 11.63 -0.91
N GLY A 198 11.28 10.97 -1.78
CA GLY A 198 11.79 10.31 -2.98
C GLY A 198 10.74 10.25 -4.08
N ASP A 199 11.17 10.51 -5.32
CA ASP A 199 10.41 10.29 -6.57
C ASP A 199 11.37 9.68 -7.59
N THR A 200 11.14 8.42 -7.92
CA THR A 200 11.91 7.69 -8.95
C THR A 200 10.94 7.17 -10.00
N ARG A 201 11.30 7.36 -11.27
CA ARG A 201 10.45 6.97 -12.41
C ARG A 201 11.19 6.02 -13.34
N ALA A 202 10.47 5.06 -13.91
CA ALA A 202 11.00 4.06 -14.83
C ALA A 202 10.03 3.81 -16.02
#